data_e44b11d3f188b1ea806e7299b42b51c0
#
_entry.id   e44b11d3f188b1ea806e7299b42b51c0
#
_cell.length_a   1.000
_cell.length_b   1.000
_cell.length_c   1.000
_cell.angle_alpha   90.00
_cell.angle_beta   90.00
_cell.angle_gamma   90.00
#
_symmetry.space_group_name_H-M   'P 1'
#
loop_
_entity.id
_entity.type
_entity.pdbx_description
1 polymer ?
#
loop_
_entity_poly.entity_id
_entity_poly.type
_entity_poly.pdbx_seq_one_letter_code
_entity_poly.pdbx_strand_id
1 'polypeptide(L)'
;MKSPGNNRQKILFSNLFFIFLIALLVITSFISYRRINMLNYEADRVTHTNLVKLKMEQLLSAIKDAETAQRGYLITKDSSFLEELEGMEENTRYIMNEVDSLTFDNPPQQRNLQLLKTATLHKYTWMKFVLSIARLPSPDISYYLLN
;
A
#
# COMPACT_ATOMS: atom_id res chain seq x y z
N MET A 1 49.54 -62.44 20.84
CA MET A 1 49.64 -61.73 19.54
C MET A 1 48.34 -60.95 19.30
N LYS A 2 48.32 -59.61 19.40
CA LYS A 2 47.18 -58.81 19.07
C LYS A 2 47.09 -58.56 17.56
N SER A 3 46.00 -59.00 16.93
CA SER A 3 45.79 -58.97 15.50
C SER A 3 45.84 -57.47 15.01
N PRO A 4 46.65 -57.11 13.99
CA PRO A 4 46.82 -55.77 13.48
C PRO A 4 45.63 -55.27 12.67
N GLY A 5 44.62 -56.09 12.39
CA GLY A 5 43.44 -55.73 11.60
C GLY A 5 42.42 -54.77 12.29
N ASN A 6 42.34 -54.79 13.62
CA ASN A 6 41.31 -54.04 14.40
C ASN A 6 41.62 -52.57 14.47
N ASN A 7 42.83 -52.09 14.39
CA ASN A 7 43.17 -50.68 14.44
C ASN A 7 42.92 -49.96 13.12
N ARG A 8 43.13 -50.60 11.98
CA ARG A 8 42.84 -50.01 10.65
C ARG A 8 41.33 -49.81 10.44
N GLN A 9 40.51 -50.74 10.86
CA GLN A 9 39.07 -50.64 10.79
C GLN A 9 38.54 -49.46 11.66
N LYS A 10 39.04 -49.30 12.88
CA LYS A 10 38.66 -48.16 13.76
C LYS A 10 39.03 -46.82 13.18
N ILE A 11 40.18 -46.68 12.54
CA ILE A 11 40.62 -45.44 11.88
C ILE A 11 39.71 -45.13 10.66
N LEU A 12 39.36 -46.13 9.87
CA LEU A 12 38.47 -45.98 8.73
C LEU A 12 37.07 -45.54 9.18
N PHE A 13 36.51 -46.15 10.21
CA PHE A 13 35.20 -45.72 10.79
C PHE A 13 35.24 -44.30 11.35
N SER A 14 36.31 -43.94 12.04
CA SER A 14 36.50 -42.57 12.54
C SER A 14 36.53 -41.56 11.40
N ASN A 15 37.30 -41.78 10.37
CA ASN A 15 37.40 -40.88 9.22
C ASN A 15 36.07 -40.77 8.45
N LEU A 16 35.37 -41.90 8.28
CA LEU A 16 34.05 -41.88 7.63
C LEU A 16 33.02 -41.09 8.44
N PHE A 17 33.07 -41.22 9.76
CA PHE A 17 32.21 -40.43 10.67
C PHE A 17 32.50 -38.91 10.57
N PHE A 18 33.78 -38.53 10.54
CA PHE A 18 34.14 -37.12 10.34
C PHE A 18 33.69 -36.54 8.98
N ILE A 19 33.85 -37.32 7.91
CA ILE A 19 33.37 -36.95 6.57
C ILE A 19 31.85 -36.78 6.58
N PHE A 20 31.12 -37.65 7.24
CA PHE A 20 29.68 -37.56 7.39
C PHE A 20 29.26 -36.32 8.15
N LEU A 21 29.93 -35.93 9.26
CA LEU A 21 29.68 -34.73 10.00
C LEU A 21 29.94 -33.48 9.17
N ILE A 22 31.03 -33.43 8.40
CA ILE A 22 31.35 -32.33 7.50
C ILE A 22 30.27 -32.19 6.42
N ALA A 23 29.85 -33.28 5.82
CA ALA A 23 28.80 -33.31 4.81
C ALA A 23 27.46 -32.78 5.40
N LEU A 24 27.11 -33.17 6.62
CA LEU A 24 25.93 -32.68 7.32
C LEU A 24 25.99 -31.16 7.57
N LEU A 25 27.15 -30.64 8.00
CA LEU A 25 27.36 -29.22 8.19
C LEU A 25 27.21 -28.41 6.88
N VAL A 26 27.78 -28.92 5.79
CA VAL A 26 27.67 -28.28 4.48
C VAL A 26 26.21 -28.26 4.01
N ILE A 27 25.50 -29.38 4.16
CA ILE A 27 24.08 -29.47 3.77
C ILE A 27 23.23 -28.50 4.61
N THR A 28 23.39 -28.47 5.92
CA THR A 28 22.63 -27.59 6.79
C THR A 28 22.94 -26.10 6.52
N SER A 29 24.20 -25.75 6.26
CA SER A 29 24.61 -24.40 5.87
C SER A 29 23.99 -23.98 4.54
N PHE A 30 23.96 -24.87 3.56
CA PHE A 30 23.35 -24.62 2.25
C PHE A 30 21.83 -24.40 2.36
N ILE A 31 21.15 -25.23 3.15
CA ILE A 31 19.70 -25.06 3.40
C ILE A 31 19.41 -23.73 4.12
N SER A 32 20.22 -23.38 5.14
CA SER A 32 20.08 -22.12 5.88
C SER A 32 20.29 -20.91 4.98
N TYR A 33 21.30 -20.94 4.12
CA TYR A 33 21.55 -19.87 3.17
C TYR A 33 20.37 -19.65 2.21
N ARG A 34 19.81 -20.72 1.67
CA ARG A 34 18.63 -20.63 0.81
C ARG A 34 17.41 -20.06 1.53
N ARG A 35 17.18 -20.45 2.79
CA ARG A 35 16.07 -19.93 3.59
C ARG A 35 16.20 -18.44 3.90
N ILE A 36 17.41 -17.97 4.21
CA ILE A 36 17.66 -16.55 4.47
C ILE A 36 17.36 -15.70 3.23
N ASN A 37 17.83 -16.13 2.06
CA ASN A 37 17.55 -15.39 0.83
C ASN A 37 16.04 -15.37 0.48
N MET A 38 15.33 -16.45 0.73
CA MET A 38 13.88 -16.50 0.54
C MET A 38 13.15 -15.58 1.51
N LEU A 39 13.54 -15.53 2.79
CA LEU A 39 12.97 -14.65 3.79
C LEU A 39 13.15 -13.17 3.45
N ASN A 40 14.32 -12.78 2.95
CA ASN A 40 14.57 -11.40 2.52
C ASN A 40 13.64 -11.00 1.36
N TYR A 41 13.48 -11.85 0.37
CA TYR A 41 12.59 -11.61 -0.76
C TYR A 41 11.11 -11.46 -0.32
N GLU A 42 10.64 -12.33 0.58
CA GLU A 42 9.28 -12.24 1.12
C GLU A 42 9.11 -10.99 2.01
N ALA A 43 10.12 -10.60 2.78
CA ALA A 43 10.10 -9.37 3.57
C ALA A 43 9.95 -8.12 2.70
N ASP A 44 10.67 -8.04 1.58
CA ASP A 44 10.58 -6.94 0.64
C ASP A 44 9.17 -6.85 0.02
N ARG A 45 8.56 -7.98 -0.34
CA ARG A 45 7.19 -8.03 -0.85
C ARG A 45 6.16 -7.57 0.17
N VAL A 46 6.32 -7.97 1.44
CA VAL A 46 5.45 -7.53 2.55
C VAL A 46 5.59 -6.03 2.76
N THR A 47 6.82 -5.51 2.76
CA THR A 47 7.09 -4.08 2.92
C THR A 47 6.45 -3.28 1.79
N HIS A 48 6.60 -3.71 0.55
CA HIS A 48 5.97 -3.08 -0.62
C HIS A 48 4.44 -3.08 -0.50
N THR A 49 3.84 -4.23 -0.14
CA THR A 49 2.38 -4.34 0.05
C THR A 49 1.88 -3.41 1.15
N ASN A 50 2.61 -3.30 2.26
CA ASN A 50 2.26 -2.39 3.36
C ASN A 50 2.35 -0.92 2.92
N LEU A 51 3.32 -0.57 2.07
CA LEU A 51 3.45 0.78 1.54
C LEU A 51 2.24 1.14 0.64
N VAL A 52 1.84 0.25 -0.27
CA VAL A 52 0.64 0.45 -1.09
C VAL A 52 -0.60 0.61 -0.20
N LYS A 53 -0.76 -0.24 0.82
CA LYS A 53 -1.87 -0.15 1.77
C LYS A 53 -1.89 1.19 2.49
N LEU A 54 -0.74 1.65 3.00
CA LEU A 54 -0.61 2.94 3.67
C LEU A 54 -1.03 4.10 2.74
N LYS A 55 -0.59 4.08 1.48
CA LYS A 55 -0.99 5.08 0.50
C LYS A 55 -2.49 5.07 0.21
N MET A 56 -3.11 3.90 0.16
CA MET A 56 -4.56 3.78 0.00
C MET A 56 -5.34 4.31 1.23
N GLU A 57 -4.83 4.10 2.44
CA GLU A 57 -5.40 4.68 3.67
C GLU A 57 -5.27 6.22 3.68
N GLN A 58 -4.13 6.75 3.26
CA GLN A 58 -3.91 8.20 3.09
C GLN A 58 -4.87 8.80 2.04
N LEU A 59 -5.07 8.10 0.92
CA LEU A 59 -6.00 8.48 -0.12
C LEU A 59 -7.45 8.56 0.41
N LEU A 60 -7.87 7.54 1.14
CA LEU A 60 -9.19 7.50 1.76
C LEU A 60 -9.39 8.64 2.76
N SER A 61 -8.36 8.95 3.57
CA SER A 61 -8.38 10.08 4.50
C SER A 61 -8.56 11.40 3.74
N ALA A 62 -7.73 11.66 2.73
CA ALA A 62 -7.80 12.90 1.94
C ALA A 62 -9.18 13.11 1.30
N ILE A 63 -9.81 12.03 0.81
CA ILE A 63 -11.17 12.10 0.25
C ILE A 63 -12.22 12.42 1.33
N LYS A 64 -12.09 11.86 2.53
CA LYS A 64 -12.97 12.15 3.67
C LYS A 64 -12.81 13.59 4.17
N ASP A 65 -11.58 14.07 4.21
CA ASP A 65 -11.26 15.44 4.62
C ASP A 65 -11.86 16.43 3.61
N ALA A 66 -11.77 16.14 2.32
CA ALA A 66 -12.43 16.91 1.26
C ALA A 66 -13.98 16.95 1.42
N GLU A 67 -14.61 15.81 1.78
CA GLU A 67 -16.05 15.80 2.10
C GLU A 67 -16.38 16.65 3.31
N THR A 68 -15.51 16.63 4.32
CA THR A 68 -15.69 17.42 5.54
C THR A 68 -15.57 18.90 5.23
N ALA A 69 -14.59 19.31 4.44
CA ALA A 69 -14.44 20.68 3.98
C ALA A 69 -15.64 21.13 3.16
N GLN A 70 -16.14 20.30 2.22
CA GLN A 70 -17.36 20.61 1.47
C GLN A 70 -18.56 20.86 2.40
N ARG A 71 -18.79 19.98 3.39
CA ARG A 71 -19.89 20.14 4.35
C ARG A 71 -19.70 21.39 5.22
N GLY A 72 -18.47 21.67 5.64
CA GLY A 72 -18.12 22.88 6.38
C GLY A 72 -18.53 24.13 5.62
N TYR A 73 -18.19 24.25 4.35
CA TYR A 73 -18.61 25.35 3.50
C TYR A 73 -20.13 25.44 3.34
N LEU A 74 -20.81 24.31 3.10
CA LEU A 74 -22.26 24.30 2.90
C LEU A 74 -23.02 24.85 4.14
N ILE A 75 -22.48 24.58 5.34
CA ILE A 75 -23.09 25.01 6.61
C ILE A 75 -22.71 26.44 6.97
N THR A 76 -21.43 26.78 6.90
CA THR A 76 -20.88 28.04 7.43
C THR A 76 -20.77 29.13 6.38
N LYS A 77 -20.68 28.75 5.11
CA LYS A 77 -20.34 29.66 3.97
C LYS A 77 -18.96 30.31 4.08
N ASP A 78 -18.09 29.79 4.95
CA ASP A 78 -16.71 30.25 5.10
C ASP A 78 -15.83 29.71 3.94
N SER A 79 -15.21 30.65 3.21
CA SER A 79 -14.39 30.34 2.04
C SER A 79 -13.11 29.57 2.36
N SER A 80 -12.65 29.58 3.62
CA SER A 80 -11.47 28.79 4.04
C SER A 80 -11.63 27.30 3.75
N PHE A 81 -12.85 26.77 3.88
CA PHE A 81 -13.16 25.39 3.53
C PHE A 81 -13.02 25.07 2.04
N LEU A 82 -13.13 26.07 1.16
CA LEU A 82 -12.91 25.86 -0.29
C LEU A 82 -11.44 25.72 -0.62
N GLU A 83 -10.57 26.48 0.03
CA GLU A 83 -9.12 26.38 -0.10
C GLU A 83 -8.66 25.02 0.41
N GLU A 84 -9.19 24.55 1.55
CA GLU A 84 -8.95 23.23 2.10
C GLU A 84 -9.37 22.13 1.12
N LEU A 85 -10.56 22.24 0.51
CA LEU A 85 -11.05 21.28 -0.48
C LEU A 85 -10.14 21.20 -1.71
N GLU A 86 -9.65 22.32 -2.22
CA GLU A 86 -8.72 22.36 -3.35
C GLU A 86 -7.38 21.70 -2.99
N GLY A 87 -6.86 21.99 -1.81
CA GLY A 87 -5.65 21.34 -1.28
C GLY A 87 -5.81 19.82 -1.15
N MET A 88 -6.98 19.35 -0.70
CA MET A 88 -7.26 17.91 -0.59
C MET A 88 -7.42 17.24 -1.96
N GLU A 89 -7.96 17.91 -2.97
CA GLU A 89 -8.03 17.39 -4.33
C GLU A 89 -6.64 17.23 -4.93
N GLU A 90 -5.75 18.19 -4.73
CA GLU A 90 -4.36 18.09 -5.21
C GLU A 90 -3.59 16.98 -4.49
N ASN A 91 -3.72 16.89 -3.17
CA ASN A 91 -3.13 15.82 -2.38
C ASN A 91 -3.64 14.44 -2.81
N THR A 92 -4.94 14.30 -3.07
CA THR A 92 -5.56 13.07 -3.59
C THR A 92 -4.92 12.65 -4.91
N ARG A 93 -4.72 13.59 -5.83
CA ARG A 93 -4.07 13.33 -7.12
C ARG A 93 -2.61 12.91 -6.95
N TYR A 94 -1.88 13.58 -6.05
CA TYR A 94 -0.50 13.23 -5.72
C TYR A 94 -0.40 11.79 -5.20
N ILE A 95 -1.20 11.43 -4.20
CA ILE A 95 -1.20 10.06 -3.63
C ILE A 95 -1.56 9.01 -4.69
N MET A 96 -2.54 9.30 -5.56
CA MET A 96 -2.89 8.38 -6.66
C MET A 96 -1.73 8.12 -7.62
N ASN A 97 -0.91 9.13 -7.92
CA ASN A 97 0.27 8.97 -8.75
C ASN A 97 1.35 8.13 -8.04
N GLU A 98 1.49 8.27 -6.72
CA GLU A 98 2.38 7.40 -5.94
C GLU A 98 1.91 5.93 -5.98
N VAL A 99 0.60 5.67 -5.79
CA VAL A 99 0.04 4.31 -5.91
C VAL A 99 0.23 3.76 -7.33
N ASP A 100 0.07 4.58 -8.36
CA ASP A 100 0.32 4.20 -9.76
C ASP A 100 1.76 3.72 -9.96
N SER A 101 2.72 4.50 -9.46
CA SER A 101 4.14 4.15 -9.52
C SER A 101 4.48 2.88 -8.73
N LEU A 102 3.84 2.67 -7.58
CA LEU A 102 4.05 1.49 -6.75
C LEU A 102 3.44 0.21 -7.33
N THR A 103 2.46 0.34 -8.22
CA THR A 103 1.71 -0.81 -8.74
C THR A 103 1.87 -1.01 -10.24
N PHE A 104 2.82 -0.31 -10.87
CA PHE A 104 3.00 -0.28 -12.34
C PHE A 104 3.24 -1.66 -12.95
N ASP A 105 3.88 -2.56 -12.20
CA ASP A 105 4.21 -3.93 -12.59
C ASP A 105 3.09 -4.95 -12.32
N ASN A 106 1.95 -4.49 -11.75
CA ASN A 106 0.83 -5.35 -11.37
C ASN A 106 -0.45 -5.02 -12.16
N PRO A 107 -0.71 -5.66 -13.32
CA PRO A 107 -1.85 -5.34 -14.17
C PRO A 107 -3.23 -5.43 -13.50
N PRO A 108 -3.51 -6.40 -12.61
CA PRO A 108 -4.75 -6.41 -11.82
C PRO A 108 -4.92 -5.18 -10.94
N GLN A 109 -3.87 -4.73 -10.23
CA GLN A 109 -3.93 -3.54 -9.38
C GLN A 109 -4.06 -2.28 -10.22
N GLN A 110 -3.41 -2.20 -11.36
CA GLN A 110 -3.53 -1.09 -12.31
C GLN A 110 -4.96 -0.93 -12.82
N ARG A 111 -5.67 -2.02 -13.15
CA ARG A 111 -7.09 -1.95 -13.54
C ARG A 111 -7.97 -1.40 -12.41
N ASN A 112 -7.76 -1.87 -11.18
CA ASN A 112 -8.49 -1.38 -10.01
C ASN A 112 -8.18 0.11 -9.74
N LEU A 113 -6.93 0.52 -9.90
CA LEU A 113 -6.54 1.92 -9.75
C LEU A 113 -7.21 2.82 -10.80
N GLN A 114 -7.36 2.39 -12.05
CA GLN A 114 -8.07 3.17 -13.08
C GLN A 114 -9.56 3.34 -12.72
N LEU A 115 -10.21 2.31 -12.19
CA LEU A 115 -11.59 2.41 -11.69
C LEU A 115 -11.67 3.40 -10.52
N LEU A 116 -10.71 3.34 -9.60
CA LEU A 116 -10.64 4.25 -8.46
C LEU A 116 -10.39 5.70 -8.90
N LYS A 117 -9.48 5.94 -9.86
CA LYS A 117 -9.24 7.26 -10.47
C LYS A 117 -10.53 7.85 -11.03
N THR A 118 -11.29 7.05 -11.78
CA THR A 118 -12.57 7.45 -12.38
C THR A 118 -13.62 7.78 -11.31
N ALA A 119 -13.77 6.92 -10.31
CA ALA A 119 -14.73 7.13 -9.22
C ALA A 119 -14.39 8.37 -8.40
N THR A 120 -13.10 8.61 -8.13
CA THR A 120 -12.64 9.79 -7.39
C THR A 120 -12.86 11.08 -8.21
N LEU A 121 -12.58 11.06 -9.51
CA LEU A 121 -12.86 12.19 -10.39
C LEU A 121 -14.36 12.55 -10.39
N HIS A 122 -15.25 11.56 -10.52
CA HIS A 122 -16.69 11.77 -10.43
C HIS A 122 -17.09 12.37 -9.09
N LYS A 123 -16.50 11.89 -7.99
CA LYS A 123 -16.77 12.40 -6.65
C LYS A 123 -16.41 13.89 -6.53
N TYR A 124 -15.21 14.30 -6.93
CA TYR A 124 -14.80 15.71 -6.90
C TYR A 124 -15.63 16.57 -7.85
N THR A 125 -15.96 16.07 -9.03
CA THR A 125 -16.86 16.77 -9.97
C THR A 125 -18.24 17.01 -9.34
N TRP A 126 -18.80 15.99 -8.68
CA TRP A 126 -20.08 16.12 -7.97
C TRP A 126 -19.99 17.12 -6.80
N MET A 127 -18.90 17.07 -6.01
CA MET A 127 -18.67 18.01 -4.92
C MET A 127 -18.64 19.47 -5.43
N LYS A 128 -17.91 19.73 -6.51
CA LYS A 128 -17.84 21.05 -7.16
C LYS A 128 -19.19 21.49 -7.71
N PHE A 129 -19.96 20.58 -8.29
CA PHE A 129 -21.31 20.85 -8.77
C PHE A 129 -22.24 21.28 -7.62
N VAL A 130 -22.24 20.54 -6.51
CA VAL A 130 -23.03 20.92 -5.31
C VAL A 130 -22.62 22.29 -4.77
N LEU A 131 -21.32 22.58 -4.74
CA LEU A 131 -20.80 23.88 -4.31
C LEU A 131 -21.23 25.01 -5.26
N SER A 132 -21.27 24.75 -6.56
CA SER A 132 -21.74 25.75 -7.55
C SER A 132 -23.20 26.14 -7.32
N ILE A 133 -24.05 25.16 -7.04
CA ILE A 133 -25.46 25.39 -6.70
C ILE A 133 -25.59 26.16 -5.37
N ALA A 134 -24.80 25.79 -4.37
CA ALA A 134 -24.84 26.44 -3.05
C ALA A 134 -24.37 27.90 -3.04
N ARG A 135 -23.67 28.34 -4.08
CA ARG A 135 -23.25 29.75 -4.31
C ARG A 135 -24.29 30.58 -5.00
N LEU A 136 -25.29 29.95 -5.63
CA LEU A 136 -26.37 30.69 -6.25
C LEU A 136 -27.17 31.43 -5.16
N PRO A 137 -27.57 32.68 -5.39
CA PRO A 137 -28.48 33.36 -4.48
C PRO A 137 -29.75 32.51 -4.37
N SER A 138 -30.20 32.25 -3.13
CA SER A 138 -31.47 31.55 -2.92
C SER A 138 -32.55 32.36 -3.68
N PRO A 139 -33.41 31.70 -4.48
CA PRO A 139 -34.54 32.40 -5.06
C PRO A 139 -35.29 33.10 -3.93
N ASP A 140 -35.51 34.40 -4.07
CA ASP A 140 -36.24 35.17 -3.07
C ASP A 140 -37.66 34.63 -2.96
N ILE A 141 -37.87 33.75 -1.99
CA ILE A 141 -39.15 33.09 -1.74
C ILE A 141 -40.23 34.14 -1.45
N SER A 142 -39.82 35.34 -1.02
CA SER A 142 -40.74 36.43 -0.78
C SER A 142 -41.49 36.86 -2.04
N TYR A 143 -40.87 36.75 -3.22
CA TYR A 143 -41.51 37.01 -4.50
C TYR A 143 -42.67 36.05 -4.80
N TYR A 144 -42.58 34.80 -4.40
CA TYR A 144 -43.61 33.78 -4.62
C TYR A 144 -44.68 33.73 -3.53
N LEU A 145 -44.44 34.36 -2.38
CA LEU A 145 -45.41 34.42 -1.28
C LEU A 145 -46.30 35.70 -1.33
N LEU A 146 -45.97 36.67 -2.17
CA LEU A 146 -46.67 37.96 -2.26
C LEU A 146 -47.50 38.10 -3.56
N ASN A 147 -47.50 37.09 -4.43
CA ASN A 147 -48.36 37.00 -5.61
C ASN A 147 -49.20 35.71 -5.56
#